data_7231ab4a6f6d82151de2776ec4839dc7
#
_entry.id   7231ab4a6f6d82151de2776ec4839dc7
#
_cell.length_a   1.000
_cell.length_b   1.000
_cell.length_c   1.000
_cell.angle_alpha   90.00
_cell.angle_beta   90.00
_cell.angle_gamma   90.00
#
_symmetry.space_group_name_H-M   'P 1'
#
loop_
_entity.id
_entity.type
_entity.pdbx_description
1 polymer ?
#
loop_
_entity_poly.entity_id
_entity_poly.type
_entity_poly.pdbx_seq_one_letter_code
_entity_poly.pdbx_strand_id
1 'polypeptide(L)'
;MQGDFRIDDWLVQPQINSVEKEGKTWHLEPKVMQVLLQLASHPNEVLSKDRLLEAVWHNTFVGDDVLVRCISEIRYVFGDDPKSSRVIQTIPKGGYRLIAAVTAEVPTDVETAKSFNGKPEAVFRYNLELGHEKESHVAVIEDTHNPTAHWLQGADEEQITHPLVVIDEPHRSPLHSAVQKSAPSNRHFWSLVGVASLVILLGCLAATYAWKATHKSALDFFWGPVFSTNEPVLICIADQNQYGAVALRDAADPTRQILLKDNLTAVVIDDLNAVIQITGILKSNEKRYSLKGEGVTTLTDLRNGPTVFVGAFDNAWTLRLTNPLRYHFANNPPEMTQFRIVDSQSPSQTHWSVDRVEQIATNNYRDYAIVARFTDSNTGKLAIVIAGVARGGTIAAGELVTNPTYLAELSSAARASGNKKNMEIVLSTQIIDGQPGSPKIEATYFW
;
A
#
# COMPACT_ATOMS: atom_id res chain seq x y z
N MET A 1 -18.06 -14.31 22.19
CA MET A 1 -17.64 -13.50 23.34
C MET A 1 -17.06 -12.20 22.81
N GLN A 2 -17.51 -11.02 23.26
CA GLN A 2 -17.07 -9.72 22.71
C GLN A 2 -16.42 -8.79 23.76
N GLY A 3 -16.28 -9.23 24.99
CA GLY A 3 -15.63 -8.48 26.06
C GLY A 3 -14.52 -9.30 26.69
N ASP A 4 -13.85 -8.68 27.66
CA ASP A 4 -12.84 -9.34 28.46
C ASP A 4 -13.49 -10.46 29.28
N PHE A 5 -12.76 -11.57 29.45
CA PHE A 5 -13.23 -12.74 30.19
C PHE A 5 -12.05 -13.47 30.83
N ARG A 6 -12.32 -14.37 31.74
CA ARG A 6 -11.28 -15.19 32.35
C ARG A 6 -11.37 -16.66 31.92
N ILE A 7 -10.19 -17.25 31.72
CA ILE A 7 -10.00 -18.69 31.64
C ILE A 7 -9.18 -19.06 32.87
N ASP A 8 -9.81 -19.68 33.86
CA ASP A 8 -9.26 -19.86 35.21
C ASP A 8 -8.74 -18.51 35.76
N ASP A 9 -7.43 -18.41 36.08
CA ASP A 9 -6.78 -17.19 36.59
C ASP A 9 -6.29 -16.25 35.51
N TRP A 10 -6.47 -16.58 34.22
CA TRP A 10 -6.00 -15.79 33.10
C TRP A 10 -7.07 -14.81 32.63
N LEU A 11 -6.75 -13.52 32.62
CA LEU A 11 -7.57 -12.50 31.96
C LEU A 11 -7.30 -12.55 30.46
N VAL A 12 -8.33 -12.77 29.67
CA VAL A 12 -8.26 -12.75 28.19
C VAL A 12 -8.89 -11.47 27.69
N GLN A 13 -8.12 -10.71 26.92
CA GLN A 13 -8.50 -9.43 26.33
C GLN A 13 -8.50 -9.54 24.81
N PRO A 14 -9.59 -9.96 24.21
CA PRO A 14 -9.67 -10.25 22.78
C PRO A 14 -9.36 -9.06 21.89
N GLN A 15 -9.74 -7.86 22.32
CA GLN A 15 -9.64 -6.65 21.52
C GLN A 15 -8.18 -6.25 21.25
N ILE A 16 -7.29 -6.59 22.15
CA ILE A 16 -5.84 -6.30 22.03
C ILE A 16 -5.01 -7.57 21.85
N ASN A 17 -5.68 -8.71 21.59
CA ASN A 17 -5.05 -10.02 21.41
C ASN A 17 -4.08 -10.39 22.56
N SER A 18 -4.44 -10.08 23.80
CA SER A 18 -3.60 -10.35 24.95
C SER A 18 -4.25 -11.27 25.96
N VAL A 19 -3.41 -11.95 26.70
CA VAL A 19 -3.78 -12.73 27.89
C VAL A 19 -2.86 -12.31 29.03
N GLU A 20 -3.40 -12.15 30.23
CA GLU A 20 -2.67 -11.68 31.39
C GLU A 20 -2.85 -12.61 32.58
N LYS A 21 -1.76 -12.84 33.32
CA LYS A 21 -1.77 -13.52 34.59
C LYS A 21 -0.70 -12.93 35.51
N GLU A 22 -1.06 -12.64 36.77
CA GLU A 22 -0.12 -12.14 37.81
C GLU A 22 0.69 -10.91 37.35
N GLY A 23 0.06 -9.98 36.60
CA GLY A 23 0.69 -8.77 36.10
C GLY A 23 1.66 -8.96 34.93
N LYS A 24 1.73 -10.18 34.36
CA LYS A 24 2.44 -10.45 33.12
C LYS A 24 1.46 -10.60 31.97
N THR A 25 1.72 -9.90 30.88
CA THR A 25 0.92 -9.91 29.67
C THR A 25 1.64 -10.65 28.54
N TRP A 26 0.94 -11.51 27.82
CA TRP A 26 1.38 -12.17 26.61
C TRP A 26 0.46 -11.77 25.45
N HIS A 27 1.05 -11.51 24.29
CA HIS A 27 0.29 -11.22 23.08
C HIS A 27 0.22 -12.48 22.22
N LEU A 28 -1.00 -12.81 21.78
CA LEU A 28 -1.26 -13.92 20.86
C LEU A 28 -1.38 -13.37 19.43
N GLU A 29 -0.97 -14.17 18.44
CA GLU A 29 -1.31 -13.84 17.05
C GLU A 29 -2.85 -13.77 16.87
N PRO A 30 -3.39 -12.87 16.00
CA PRO A 30 -4.84 -12.70 15.86
C PRO A 30 -5.60 -14.00 15.55
N LYS A 31 -5.02 -14.89 14.75
CA LYS A 31 -5.63 -16.19 14.44
C LYS A 31 -5.58 -17.16 15.64
N VAL A 32 -4.54 -17.07 16.45
CA VAL A 32 -4.41 -17.84 17.70
C VAL A 32 -5.47 -17.38 18.70
N MET A 33 -5.68 -16.07 18.85
CA MET A 33 -6.75 -15.52 19.67
C MET A 33 -8.13 -15.94 19.15
N GLN A 34 -8.36 -15.95 17.84
CA GLN A 34 -9.62 -16.42 17.27
C GLN A 34 -9.90 -17.88 17.56
N VAL A 35 -8.88 -18.75 17.50
CA VAL A 35 -9.00 -20.16 17.92
C VAL A 35 -9.35 -20.26 19.40
N LEU A 36 -8.69 -19.48 20.27
CA LEU A 36 -8.98 -19.43 21.70
C LEU A 36 -10.42 -18.98 21.96
N LEU A 37 -10.91 -17.95 21.26
CA LEU A 37 -12.28 -17.45 21.34
C LEU A 37 -13.31 -18.48 20.92
N GLN A 38 -13.05 -19.24 19.84
CA GLN A 38 -13.92 -20.34 19.41
C GLN A 38 -14.04 -21.41 20.49
N LEU A 39 -12.92 -21.81 21.07
CA LEU A 39 -12.89 -22.76 22.16
C LEU A 39 -13.60 -22.24 23.44
N ALA A 40 -13.36 -20.98 23.80
CA ALA A 40 -13.97 -20.32 24.96
C ALA A 40 -15.48 -20.04 24.80
N SER A 41 -15.95 -19.91 23.57
CA SER A 41 -17.38 -19.77 23.28
C SER A 41 -18.15 -21.09 23.39
N HIS A 42 -17.45 -22.22 23.43
CA HIS A 42 -18.00 -23.57 23.53
C HIS A 42 -17.28 -24.37 24.63
N PRO A 43 -17.35 -23.91 25.89
CA PRO A 43 -16.61 -24.55 26.98
C PRO A 43 -17.11 -26.00 27.17
N ASN A 44 -16.18 -26.91 27.38
CA ASN A 44 -16.44 -28.35 27.53
C ASN A 44 -17.02 -29.07 26.29
N GLU A 45 -17.26 -28.36 25.17
CA GLU A 45 -17.68 -28.99 23.90
C GLU A 45 -16.44 -29.39 23.07
N VAL A 46 -16.52 -30.55 22.40
CA VAL A 46 -15.50 -31.00 21.47
C VAL A 46 -15.72 -30.33 20.12
N LEU A 47 -14.83 -29.41 19.72
CA LEU A 47 -14.83 -28.81 18.40
C LEU A 47 -13.93 -29.59 17.46
N SER A 48 -14.48 -30.07 16.33
CA SER A 48 -13.70 -30.76 15.32
C SER A 48 -12.66 -29.80 14.69
N LYS A 49 -11.60 -30.35 14.12
CA LYS A 49 -10.59 -29.54 13.40
C LYS A 49 -11.22 -28.76 12.27
N ASP A 50 -12.07 -29.40 11.47
CA ASP A 50 -12.75 -28.78 10.34
C ASP A 50 -13.62 -27.59 10.79
N ARG A 51 -14.38 -27.76 11.89
CA ARG A 51 -15.19 -26.69 12.46
C ARG A 51 -14.36 -25.52 12.94
N LEU A 52 -13.20 -25.76 13.56
CA LEU A 52 -12.28 -24.70 13.99
C LEU A 52 -11.62 -24.02 12.79
N LEU A 53 -11.21 -24.79 11.78
CA LEU A 53 -10.62 -24.25 10.56
C LEU A 53 -11.65 -23.41 9.79
N GLU A 54 -12.86 -23.88 9.62
CA GLU A 54 -13.94 -23.16 8.97
C GLU A 54 -14.31 -21.88 9.74
N ALA A 55 -14.40 -21.94 11.06
CA ALA A 55 -14.75 -20.80 11.90
C ALA A 55 -13.68 -19.69 11.90
N VAL A 56 -12.40 -20.04 11.78
CA VAL A 56 -11.28 -19.09 11.89
C VAL A 56 -10.70 -18.71 10.53
N TRP A 57 -10.80 -19.56 9.50
CA TRP A 57 -10.25 -19.35 8.14
C TRP A 57 -11.30 -19.52 7.04
N HIS A 58 -12.45 -18.85 7.17
CA HIS A 58 -13.68 -18.99 6.35
C HIS A 58 -13.49 -19.07 4.84
N ASN A 59 -12.44 -18.51 4.27
CA ASN A 59 -12.23 -18.43 2.82
C ASN A 59 -10.81 -18.81 2.40
N THR A 60 -10.08 -19.52 3.27
CA THR A 60 -8.68 -19.86 3.02
C THR A 60 -8.48 -21.34 3.25
N PHE A 61 -8.06 -22.09 2.24
CA PHE A 61 -7.63 -23.46 2.41
C PHE A 61 -6.32 -23.50 3.22
N VAL A 62 -6.40 -23.88 4.47
CA VAL A 62 -5.25 -24.09 5.36
C VAL A 62 -5.19 -25.54 5.79
N GLY A 63 -3.99 -26.09 5.92
CA GLY A 63 -3.80 -27.45 6.42
C GLY A 63 -4.00 -27.54 7.93
N ASP A 64 -4.21 -28.76 8.42
CA ASP A 64 -4.35 -29.09 9.86
C ASP A 64 -3.17 -28.59 10.71
N ASP A 65 -1.99 -28.47 10.13
CA ASP A 65 -0.75 -28.02 10.77
C ASP A 65 -0.85 -26.58 11.30
N VAL A 66 -1.60 -25.72 10.62
CA VAL A 66 -1.83 -24.34 11.08
C VAL A 66 -2.63 -24.33 12.39
N LEU A 67 -3.68 -25.14 12.48
CA LEU A 67 -4.47 -25.25 13.71
C LEU A 67 -3.65 -25.89 14.84
N VAL A 68 -2.85 -26.93 14.54
CA VAL A 68 -1.96 -27.55 15.52
C VAL A 68 -0.95 -26.55 16.08
N ARG A 69 -0.41 -25.65 15.22
CA ARG A 69 0.47 -24.58 15.67
C ARG A 69 -0.25 -23.61 16.61
N CYS A 70 -1.45 -23.15 16.26
CA CYS A 70 -2.24 -22.26 17.13
C CYS A 70 -2.52 -22.89 18.50
N ILE A 71 -2.92 -24.16 18.55
CA ILE A 71 -3.13 -24.88 19.81
C ILE A 71 -1.84 -25.01 20.63
N SER A 72 -0.71 -25.25 19.96
CA SER A 72 0.59 -25.32 20.63
C SER A 72 1.01 -24.00 21.24
N GLU A 73 0.75 -22.88 20.55
CA GLU A 73 1.03 -21.54 21.04
C GLU A 73 0.14 -21.16 22.23
N ILE A 74 -1.16 -21.45 22.17
CA ILE A 74 -2.07 -21.25 23.31
C ILE A 74 -1.55 -22.06 24.53
N ARG A 75 -1.23 -23.33 24.35
CA ARG A 75 -0.70 -24.17 25.42
C ARG A 75 0.58 -23.63 26.02
N TYR A 76 1.49 -23.18 25.18
CA TYR A 76 2.76 -22.56 25.63
C TYR A 76 2.51 -21.38 26.54
N VAL A 77 1.63 -20.45 26.14
CA VAL A 77 1.29 -19.26 26.93
C VAL A 77 0.60 -19.61 28.23
N PHE A 78 -0.37 -20.55 28.21
CA PHE A 78 -1.10 -20.99 29.39
C PHE A 78 -0.33 -21.99 30.28
N GLY A 79 0.87 -22.40 29.86
CA GLY A 79 1.66 -23.42 30.56
C GLY A 79 0.93 -24.79 30.62
N ASP A 80 0.22 -25.16 29.54
CA ASP A 80 -0.61 -26.36 29.46
C ASP A 80 0.15 -27.52 28.79
N ASP A 81 0.30 -28.63 29.49
CA ASP A 81 0.99 -29.82 28.97
C ASP A 81 0.01 -30.68 28.17
N PRO A 82 0.29 -31.01 26.88
CA PRO A 82 -0.56 -31.92 26.08
C PRO A 82 -0.85 -33.27 26.69
N LYS A 83 0.06 -33.81 27.53
CA LYS A 83 -0.09 -35.10 28.21
C LYS A 83 -0.90 -35.00 29.50
N SER A 84 -0.94 -33.81 30.11
CA SER A 84 -1.64 -33.56 31.38
C SER A 84 -2.43 -32.26 31.26
N SER A 85 -3.29 -32.19 30.23
CA SER A 85 -4.00 -30.93 29.84
C SER A 85 -4.89 -30.45 30.98
N ARG A 86 -4.75 -29.14 31.30
CA ARG A 86 -5.60 -28.42 32.27
C ARG A 86 -6.45 -27.38 31.56
N VAL A 87 -6.02 -26.88 30.39
CA VAL A 87 -6.71 -25.83 29.64
C VAL A 87 -7.33 -26.40 28.39
N ILE A 88 -6.53 -26.99 27.48
CA ILE A 88 -7.03 -27.53 26.20
C ILE A 88 -6.73 -29.03 26.12
N GLN A 89 -7.79 -29.83 26.04
CA GLN A 89 -7.69 -31.26 25.83
C GLN A 89 -7.75 -31.60 24.34
N THR A 90 -6.82 -32.45 23.88
CA THR A 90 -6.88 -33.08 22.56
C THR A 90 -7.74 -34.34 22.62
N ILE A 91 -8.76 -34.41 21.75
CA ILE A 91 -9.58 -35.63 21.58
C ILE A 91 -9.10 -36.33 20.30
N PRO A 92 -8.47 -37.51 20.39
CA PRO A 92 -7.98 -38.22 19.21
C PRO A 92 -9.07 -38.42 18.17
N LYS A 93 -8.82 -38.00 16.93
CA LYS A 93 -9.77 -38.04 15.79
C LYS A 93 -11.03 -37.18 15.99
N GLY A 94 -11.19 -36.48 17.12
CA GLY A 94 -12.34 -35.65 17.44
C GLY A 94 -12.08 -34.15 17.35
N GLY A 95 -10.84 -33.71 17.64
CA GLY A 95 -10.51 -32.29 17.65
C GLY A 95 -10.00 -31.78 19.02
N TYR A 96 -10.46 -30.62 19.46
CA TYR A 96 -10.02 -29.97 20.69
C TYR A 96 -11.19 -29.54 21.56
N ARG A 97 -10.95 -29.47 22.87
CA ARG A 97 -11.94 -29.04 23.87
C ARG A 97 -11.28 -28.17 24.91
N LEU A 98 -11.89 -27.02 25.22
CA LEU A 98 -11.50 -26.19 26.36
C LEU A 98 -12.11 -26.81 27.62
N ILE A 99 -11.28 -27.18 28.59
CA ILE A 99 -11.70 -27.82 29.86
C ILE A 99 -11.55 -26.86 31.03
N ALA A 100 -10.78 -25.78 30.91
CA ALA A 100 -10.66 -24.73 31.92
C ALA A 100 -11.98 -23.95 32.07
N ALA A 101 -12.22 -23.42 33.26
CA ALA A 101 -13.43 -22.63 33.56
C ALA A 101 -13.39 -21.28 32.84
N VAL A 102 -14.49 -20.91 32.16
CA VAL A 102 -14.64 -19.62 31.49
C VAL A 102 -15.64 -18.77 32.27
N THR A 103 -15.25 -17.58 32.70
CA THR A 103 -16.09 -16.62 33.41
C THR A 103 -16.07 -15.27 32.70
N ALA A 104 -17.24 -14.67 32.48
CA ALA A 104 -17.33 -13.31 31.94
C ALA A 104 -16.91 -12.31 33.04
N GLU A 105 -16.03 -11.35 32.69
CA GLU A 105 -15.85 -10.19 33.54
C GLU A 105 -17.05 -9.23 33.36
N VAL A 106 -17.84 -9.06 34.43
CA VAL A 106 -18.81 -7.99 34.52
C VAL A 106 -18.04 -6.75 34.98
N PRO A 107 -18.10 -5.61 34.28
CA PRO A 107 -17.50 -4.38 34.77
C PRO A 107 -18.13 -4.02 36.11
N THR A 108 -17.38 -4.09 37.17
CA THR A 108 -17.81 -3.66 38.49
C THR A 108 -17.55 -2.16 38.59
N ASP A 109 -18.47 -1.35 38.08
CA ASP A 109 -18.53 0.06 38.42
C ASP A 109 -19.20 0.22 39.76
N VAL A 110 -18.49 0.16 40.84
CA VAL A 110 -18.69 0.92 42.10
C VAL A 110 -17.45 0.74 42.99
N GLU A 111 -16.55 1.67 42.97
CA GLU A 111 -15.74 1.95 44.15
C GLU A 111 -15.58 3.45 44.39
N THR A 112 -16.04 3.78 45.55
CA THR A 112 -16.06 5.01 46.29
C THR A 112 -14.80 5.85 46.15
N ALA A 113 -15.01 7.13 45.88
CA ALA A 113 -14.01 8.20 45.90
C ALA A 113 -13.24 8.21 47.20
N LYS A 114 -11.89 8.03 47.12
CA LYS A 114 -10.95 8.60 48.09
C LYS A 114 -10.00 9.54 47.35
N SER A 115 -10.12 10.80 47.78
CA SER A 115 -9.33 11.93 47.40
C SER A 115 -7.83 11.61 47.40
N PHE A 116 -7.15 11.83 46.27
CA PHE A 116 -5.72 12.03 46.25
C PHE A 116 -5.38 13.19 45.30
N ASN A 117 -4.75 14.23 45.90
CA ASN A 117 -4.20 15.37 45.19
C ASN A 117 -3.01 14.94 44.33
N GLY A 118 -3.12 15.02 43.02
CA GLY A 118 -2.04 14.83 42.06
C GLY A 118 -2.50 15.17 40.65
N LYS A 119 -1.73 15.94 39.95
CA LYS A 119 -1.98 16.53 38.62
C LYS A 119 -2.61 15.58 37.61
N PRO A 120 -3.49 16.06 36.72
CA PRO A 120 -4.19 15.22 35.78
C PRO A 120 -3.27 14.74 34.65
N GLU A 121 -3.05 13.43 34.58
CA GLU A 121 -2.61 12.76 33.36
C GLU A 121 -3.78 12.69 32.38
N ALA A 122 -3.53 13.14 31.16
CA ALA A 122 -4.54 13.17 30.09
C ALA A 122 -4.83 11.74 29.62
N VAL A 123 -5.88 11.15 30.13
CA VAL A 123 -6.50 9.96 29.55
C VAL A 123 -7.39 10.40 28.39
N PHE A 124 -6.98 10.15 27.17
CA PHE A 124 -7.81 10.38 25.98
C PHE A 124 -8.96 9.38 25.94
N ARG A 125 -10.11 9.81 26.45
CA ARG A 125 -11.39 9.18 26.13
C ARG A 125 -11.93 9.84 24.86
N TYR A 126 -12.14 9.06 23.81
CA TYR A 126 -12.97 9.48 22.69
C TYR A 126 -14.42 9.49 23.14
N ASN A 127 -14.89 10.61 23.63
CA ASN A 127 -16.32 10.86 23.77
C ASN A 127 -16.82 11.40 22.42
N LEU A 128 -17.56 10.58 21.70
CA LEU A 128 -18.44 11.03 20.63
C LEU A 128 -19.65 11.69 21.29
N GLU A 129 -19.55 12.97 21.61
CA GLU A 129 -20.72 13.78 21.93
C GLU A 129 -21.40 14.21 20.62
N LEU A 130 -22.58 13.65 20.41
CA LEU A 130 -23.58 14.14 19.47
C LEU A 130 -24.05 15.54 19.97
N GLY A 131 -23.48 16.59 19.37
CA GLY A 131 -23.90 17.97 19.64
C GLY A 131 -25.25 18.24 19.03
N HIS A 132 -26.22 18.54 19.91
CA HIS A 132 -27.48 19.16 19.56
C HIS A 132 -27.29 20.58 19.04
N GLU A 133 -28.12 20.92 18.07
CA GLU A 133 -28.38 22.20 17.43
C GLU A 133 -28.11 23.44 18.27
N LYS A 134 -27.43 24.41 17.69
CA LYS A 134 -27.75 25.83 17.85
C LYS A 134 -27.59 26.55 16.51
N GLU A 135 -28.70 27.10 16.07
CA GLU A 135 -28.79 28.07 14.98
C GLU A 135 -27.78 29.21 15.14
N SER A 136 -27.12 29.55 14.08
CA SER A 136 -26.55 30.89 13.90
C SER A 136 -26.39 31.23 12.41
N HIS A 137 -27.25 32.18 12.05
CA HIS A 137 -27.17 33.19 11.00
C HIS A 137 -26.23 32.94 9.80
N VAL A 138 -26.92 32.69 8.68
CA VAL A 138 -26.38 32.78 7.32
C VAL A 138 -26.06 34.22 6.99
N ALA A 139 -24.81 34.53 6.72
CA ALA A 139 -24.42 35.70 5.96
C ALA A 139 -24.31 35.29 4.49
N VAL A 140 -25.23 35.77 3.68
CA VAL A 140 -25.20 35.65 2.22
C VAL A 140 -24.11 36.60 1.72
N ILE A 141 -23.07 36.06 1.10
CA ILE A 141 -22.17 36.83 0.24
C ILE A 141 -22.52 36.43 -1.20
N GLU A 142 -23.21 37.32 -1.90
CA GLU A 142 -23.34 37.25 -3.34
C GLU A 142 -21.94 37.45 -3.96
N ASP A 143 -21.44 36.47 -4.65
CA ASP A 143 -20.30 36.61 -5.52
C ASP A 143 -20.76 36.43 -6.97
N THR A 144 -20.90 37.58 -7.63
CA THR A 144 -21.13 37.72 -9.06
C THR A 144 -19.78 37.55 -9.74
N HIS A 145 -19.51 36.42 -10.40
CA HIS A 145 -18.74 36.35 -11.66
C HIS A 145 -18.60 34.87 -12.09
N ASN A 146 -19.50 34.50 -12.95
CA ASN A 146 -19.31 33.29 -13.76
C ASN A 146 -19.31 33.68 -15.23
N PRO A 147 -18.22 33.50 -15.97
CA PRO A 147 -18.24 33.51 -17.43
C PRO A 147 -17.77 32.13 -17.97
N THR A 148 -18.66 31.20 -18.06
CA THR A 148 -18.45 30.03 -18.94
C THR A 148 -19.77 29.36 -19.27
N ALA A 149 -20.32 29.74 -20.40
CA ALA A 149 -21.20 28.85 -21.17
C ALA A 149 -21.51 29.52 -22.52
N HIS A 150 -20.64 29.33 -23.51
CA HIS A 150 -21.00 29.61 -24.91
C HIS A 150 -20.17 28.70 -25.84
N TRP A 151 -20.55 27.46 -25.96
CA TRP A 151 -20.20 26.61 -27.10
C TRP A 151 -21.30 25.57 -27.25
N LEU A 152 -22.32 25.91 -28.01
CA LEU A 152 -23.20 24.98 -28.74
C LEU A 152 -24.44 25.76 -29.16
N GLN A 153 -24.36 26.38 -30.36
CA GLN A 153 -25.52 26.57 -31.27
C GLN A 153 -25.05 27.36 -32.48
N GLY A 154 -25.33 26.84 -33.68
CA GLY A 154 -25.25 27.59 -34.94
C GLY A 154 -24.43 26.88 -36.02
N ALA A 155 -24.98 25.81 -36.58
CA ALA A 155 -24.60 25.36 -37.92
C ALA A 155 -25.66 25.89 -38.88
N ASP A 156 -25.38 26.97 -39.58
CA ASP A 156 -26.17 27.39 -40.73
C ASP A 156 -25.53 26.85 -41.98
N GLU A 157 -26.38 26.21 -42.78
CA GLU A 157 -26.12 25.74 -44.14
C GLU A 157 -25.91 26.96 -45.07
N GLU A 158 -24.73 27.13 -45.63
CA GLU A 158 -24.54 27.98 -46.82
C GLU A 158 -24.33 27.09 -48.07
N GLN A 159 -25.34 27.15 -48.93
CA GLN A 159 -25.32 26.66 -50.30
C GLN A 159 -24.32 27.47 -51.13
N ILE A 160 -23.31 26.79 -51.66
CA ILE A 160 -22.44 27.35 -52.70
C ILE A 160 -22.91 26.85 -54.04
N THR A 161 -23.57 27.74 -54.77
CA THR A 161 -23.95 27.57 -56.19
C THR A 161 -22.73 27.75 -57.10
N HIS A 162 -22.45 26.76 -57.91
CA HIS A 162 -21.47 26.81 -58.99
C HIS A 162 -22.01 27.58 -60.20
N PRO A 163 -21.22 28.44 -60.84
CA PRO A 163 -21.54 28.87 -62.21
C PRO A 163 -20.90 27.97 -63.23
N LEU A 164 -21.74 27.49 -64.13
CA LEU A 164 -21.38 26.81 -65.36
C LEU A 164 -20.62 27.77 -66.29
N VAL A 165 -19.42 27.36 -66.69
CA VAL A 165 -18.71 28.01 -67.84
C VAL A 165 -18.85 27.13 -69.05
N VAL A 166 -19.45 27.69 -70.11
CA VAL A 166 -19.67 27.14 -71.42
C VAL A 166 -18.36 26.97 -72.17
N ILE A 167 -18.14 25.77 -72.73
CA ILE A 167 -17.00 25.47 -73.58
C ILE A 167 -17.39 25.77 -74.99
N ASP A 168 -16.64 26.59 -75.69
CA ASP A 168 -16.73 26.81 -77.12
C ASP A 168 -15.50 26.20 -77.82
N GLU A 169 -15.76 25.23 -78.75
CA GLU A 169 -14.80 24.74 -79.75
C GLU A 169 -15.10 25.48 -81.09
N PRO A 170 -14.29 25.48 -82.10
CA PRO A 170 -13.10 24.76 -82.47
C PRO A 170 -12.05 25.56 -83.25
N HIS A 171 -10.88 25.02 -83.51
CA HIS A 171 -10.26 25.10 -84.87
C HIS A 171 -9.11 24.11 -85.03
N ARG A 172 -9.20 23.31 -86.07
CA ARG A 172 -8.19 22.38 -86.61
C ARG A 172 -7.09 23.12 -87.33
N SER A 173 -5.87 22.61 -87.18
CA SER A 173 -4.85 22.27 -88.25
C SER A 173 -3.49 22.89 -87.95
N PRO A 174 -2.38 22.39 -88.53
CA PRO A 174 -1.99 21.00 -88.86
C PRO A 174 -0.62 20.57 -88.25
N LEU A 175 -0.43 19.28 -88.35
CA LEU A 175 0.86 18.52 -88.27
C LEU A 175 2.19 19.29 -88.34
N HIS A 176 2.94 19.17 -87.28
CA HIS A 176 4.43 19.09 -87.35
C HIS A 176 4.92 17.91 -86.56
N SER A 177 5.54 17.00 -87.31
CA SER A 177 6.29 15.85 -86.82
C SER A 177 7.44 16.31 -85.86
N ALA A 178 7.21 16.20 -84.57
CA ALA A 178 8.33 16.36 -83.63
C ALA A 178 8.86 14.96 -83.24
N VAL A 179 10.10 14.75 -83.59
CA VAL A 179 10.93 13.60 -83.27
C VAL A 179 10.87 13.34 -81.76
N GLN A 180 10.31 12.23 -81.40
CA GLN A 180 10.25 11.75 -80.01
C GLN A 180 11.65 11.29 -79.60
N LYS A 181 12.44 12.16 -78.96
CA LYS A 181 13.63 11.75 -78.20
C LYS A 181 13.18 10.94 -77.04
N SER A 182 13.38 9.65 -77.07
CA SER A 182 13.22 8.77 -75.93
C SER A 182 14.14 9.23 -74.79
N ALA A 183 13.54 9.73 -73.72
CA ALA A 183 14.29 9.99 -72.48
C ALA A 183 14.84 8.67 -71.95
N PRO A 184 16.07 8.61 -71.45
CA PRO A 184 16.64 7.40 -70.88
C PRO A 184 15.81 7.03 -69.64
N SER A 185 15.33 5.78 -69.61
CA SER A 185 14.56 5.26 -68.50
C SER A 185 15.44 5.22 -67.24
N ASN A 186 15.23 6.15 -66.34
CA ASN A 186 16.00 6.29 -65.09
C ASN A 186 15.59 5.25 -64.01
N ARG A 187 15.25 4.02 -64.45
CA ARG A 187 14.86 2.93 -63.55
C ARG A 187 15.94 2.60 -62.50
N HIS A 188 17.20 2.68 -62.91
CA HIS A 188 18.35 2.43 -62.02
C HIS A 188 18.57 3.59 -61.00
N PHE A 189 18.26 4.85 -61.37
CA PHE A 189 18.36 5.97 -60.46
C PHE A 189 17.33 5.85 -59.31
N TRP A 190 16.08 5.54 -59.62
CA TRP A 190 15.03 5.34 -58.62
C TRP A 190 15.26 4.10 -57.75
N SER A 191 15.87 3.04 -58.26
CA SER A 191 16.27 1.89 -57.45
C SER A 191 17.42 2.20 -56.51
N LEU A 192 18.39 3.00 -56.93
CA LEU A 192 19.49 3.47 -56.05
C LEU A 192 18.98 4.42 -54.97
N VAL A 193 18.07 5.31 -55.30
CA VAL A 193 17.42 6.19 -54.31
C VAL A 193 16.62 5.39 -53.28
N GLY A 194 15.88 4.37 -53.71
CA GLY A 194 15.13 3.46 -52.82
C GLY A 194 16.05 2.67 -51.90
N VAL A 195 17.15 2.13 -52.41
CA VAL A 195 18.16 1.43 -51.57
C VAL A 195 18.84 2.38 -50.59
N ALA A 196 19.20 3.59 -51.03
CA ALA A 196 19.84 4.59 -50.14
C ALA A 196 18.86 5.02 -49.01
N SER A 197 17.58 5.23 -49.31
CA SER A 197 16.54 5.55 -48.34
C SER A 197 16.34 4.44 -47.32
N LEU A 198 16.35 3.17 -47.80
CA LEU A 198 16.24 2.02 -46.89
C LEU A 198 17.44 1.89 -45.95
N VAL A 199 18.68 2.11 -46.47
CA VAL A 199 19.91 2.09 -45.66
C VAL A 199 19.91 3.22 -44.61
N ILE A 200 19.45 4.41 -44.97
CA ILE A 200 19.33 5.53 -44.04
C ILE A 200 18.28 5.21 -42.97
N LEU A 201 17.12 4.64 -43.34
CA LEU A 201 16.09 4.24 -42.42
C LEU A 201 16.59 3.19 -41.41
N LEU A 202 17.28 2.15 -41.91
CA LEU A 202 17.89 1.11 -41.08
C LEU A 202 18.99 1.69 -40.18
N GLY A 203 19.80 2.63 -40.68
CA GLY A 203 20.80 3.35 -39.91
C GLY A 203 20.18 4.19 -38.79
N CYS A 204 19.10 4.92 -39.07
CA CYS A 204 18.37 5.66 -38.08
C CYS A 204 17.70 4.74 -37.02
N LEU A 205 17.12 3.61 -37.44
CA LEU A 205 16.57 2.62 -36.53
C LEU A 205 17.66 1.99 -35.64
N ALA A 206 18.79 1.65 -36.22
CA ALA A 206 19.94 1.13 -35.45
C ALA A 206 20.53 2.18 -34.49
N ALA A 207 20.62 3.43 -34.91
CA ALA A 207 21.08 4.53 -34.09
C ALA A 207 20.13 4.83 -32.93
N THR A 208 18.82 4.84 -33.20
CA THR A 208 17.81 5.02 -32.14
C THR A 208 17.76 3.85 -31.18
N TYR A 209 17.94 2.62 -31.68
CA TYR A 209 18.04 1.43 -30.83
C TYR A 209 19.31 1.45 -29.97
N ALA A 210 20.46 1.77 -30.57
CA ALA A 210 21.71 1.89 -29.83
C ALA A 210 21.67 3.02 -28.80
N TRP A 211 21.08 4.16 -29.17
CA TRP A 211 20.90 5.28 -28.24
C TRP A 211 19.97 4.90 -27.07
N LYS A 212 18.85 4.22 -27.34
CA LYS A 212 17.93 3.71 -26.32
C LYS A 212 18.56 2.63 -25.43
N ALA A 213 19.42 1.78 -26.02
CA ALA A 213 20.15 0.74 -25.27
C ALA A 213 21.24 1.31 -24.35
N THR A 214 21.87 2.43 -24.75
CA THR A 214 22.94 3.07 -23.97
C THR A 214 22.41 4.06 -22.94
N HIS A 215 21.21 4.63 -23.15
CA HIS A 215 20.56 5.59 -22.25
C HIS A 215 19.39 4.92 -21.52
N LYS A 216 19.75 4.01 -20.56
CA LYS A 216 18.73 3.49 -19.63
C LYS A 216 18.06 4.65 -18.92
N SER A 217 16.74 4.68 -18.92
CA SER A 217 15.99 5.73 -18.23
C SER A 217 16.25 5.64 -16.71
N ALA A 218 16.08 6.75 -16.02
CA ALA A 218 16.18 6.75 -14.55
C ALA A 218 15.16 5.78 -13.92
N LEU A 219 14.02 5.58 -14.55
CA LEU A 219 13.03 4.56 -14.17
C LEU A 219 13.59 3.14 -14.33
N ASP A 220 14.29 2.86 -15.43
CA ASP A 220 14.93 1.55 -15.65
C ASP A 220 16.00 1.23 -14.61
N PHE A 221 16.66 2.24 -14.07
CA PHE A 221 17.62 2.05 -12.98
C PHE A 221 16.92 1.45 -11.75
N PHE A 222 15.75 1.97 -11.35
CA PHE A 222 15.06 1.48 -10.17
C PHE A 222 14.16 0.27 -10.49
N TRP A 223 13.35 0.35 -11.53
CA TRP A 223 12.32 -0.65 -11.87
C TRP A 223 12.81 -1.72 -12.86
N GLY A 224 13.94 -1.54 -13.51
CA GLY A 224 14.48 -2.49 -14.51
C GLY A 224 14.53 -3.94 -14.02
N PRO A 225 14.98 -4.23 -12.79
CA PRO A 225 14.96 -5.59 -12.25
C PRO A 225 13.55 -6.18 -12.15
N VAL A 226 12.51 -5.35 -11.91
CA VAL A 226 11.09 -5.77 -11.91
C VAL A 226 10.63 -6.04 -13.34
N PHE A 227 10.96 -5.14 -14.27
CA PHE A 227 10.52 -5.24 -15.66
C PHE A 227 11.16 -6.42 -16.39
N SER A 228 12.36 -6.83 -15.98
CA SER A 228 13.09 -7.95 -16.60
C SER A 228 12.54 -9.33 -16.21
N THR A 229 11.68 -9.45 -15.21
CA THR A 229 11.06 -10.72 -14.83
C THR A 229 9.77 -10.96 -15.62
N ASN A 230 9.38 -12.20 -15.85
CA ASN A 230 8.08 -12.55 -16.43
C ASN A 230 6.97 -12.71 -15.36
N GLU A 231 7.35 -12.75 -14.11
CA GLU A 231 6.46 -12.96 -12.97
C GLU A 231 5.62 -11.70 -12.71
N PRO A 232 4.36 -11.84 -12.29
CA PRO A 232 3.54 -10.69 -11.90
C PRO A 232 4.09 -10.06 -10.63
N VAL A 233 3.88 -8.75 -10.46
CA VAL A 233 4.23 -8.03 -9.24
C VAL A 233 3.11 -8.16 -8.22
N LEU A 234 3.42 -8.54 -7.00
CA LEU A 234 2.50 -8.40 -5.88
C LEU A 234 2.69 -7.02 -5.25
N ILE A 235 1.61 -6.28 -5.04
CA ILE A 235 1.60 -5.09 -4.20
C ILE A 235 0.94 -5.49 -2.89
N CYS A 236 1.72 -5.50 -1.81
CA CYS A 236 1.29 -5.79 -0.46
C CYS A 236 1.11 -4.45 0.28
N ILE A 237 -0.14 -4.05 0.46
CA ILE A 237 -0.49 -2.79 1.11
C ILE A 237 -0.88 -3.03 2.57
N ALA A 238 -0.57 -2.06 3.42
CA ALA A 238 -1.09 -2.04 4.78
C ALA A 238 -2.62 -2.08 4.78
N ASP A 239 -3.20 -3.01 5.51
CA ASP A 239 -4.63 -3.11 5.68
C ASP A 239 -4.98 -3.17 7.17
N GLN A 240 -5.99 -2.41 7.54
CA GLN A 240 -6.48 -2.38 8.91
C GLN A 240 -7.83 -3.10 8.97
N ASN A 241 -7.90 -4.14 9.77
CA ASN A 241 -9.17 -4.73 10.15
C ASN A 241 -9.88 -3.75 11.09
N GLN A 242 -10.69 -2.85 10.52
CA GLN A 242 -11.45 -1.93 11.33
C GLN A 242 -12.58 -2.67 12.04
N TYR A 243 -12.48 -2.71 13.34
CA TYR A 243 -13.40 -3.43 14.19
C TYR A 243 -14.83 -2.90 14.05
N GLY A 244 -15.63 -3.69 13.42
CA GLY A 244 -17.01 -3.90 13.77
C GLY A 244 -18.03 -2.92 13.25
N ALA A 245 -17.75 -1.77 12.62
CA ALA A 245 -18.81 -0.92 12.10
C ALA A 245 -18.36 -0.09 10.88
N VAL A 246 -19.13 -0.17 9.82
CA VAL A 246 -19.03 0.70 8.65
C VAL A 246 -20.13 1.73 8.72
N ALA A 247 -19.78 3.00 8.55
CA ALA A 247 -20.77 4.05 8.42
C ALA A 247 -21.25 4.11 6.97
N LEU A 248 -22.45 3.66 6.72
CA LEU A 248 -23.12 3.80 5.42
C LEU A 248 -24.09 4.99 5.48
N ARG A 249 -24.26 5.66 4.35
CA ARG A 249 -25.24 6.73 4.23
C ARG A 249 -26.60 6.15 3.86
N ASP A 250 -27.65 6.71 4.42
CA ASP A 250 -29.02 6.42 4.02
C ASP A 250 -29.22 6.95 2.57
N ALA A 251 -29.67 6.11 1.67
CA ALA A 251 -29.90 6.51 0.28
C ALA A 251 -31.04 7.53 0.13
N ALA A 252 -32.00 7.53 1.05
CA ALA A 252 -33.11 8.49 1.07
C ALA A 252 -32.73 9.82 1.73
N ASP A 253 -31.78 9.79 2.68
CA ASP A 253 -31.24 10.97 3.36
C ASP A 253 -29.71 10.84 3.51
N PRO A 254 -28.92 11.37 2.56
CA PRO A 254 -27.46 11.26 2.58
C PRO A 254 -26.77 11.97 3.77
N THR A 255 -27.48 12.80 4.53
CA THR A 255 -26.95 13.42 5.76
C THR A 255 -26.95 12.44 6.93
N ARG A 256 -27.81 11.42 6.88
CA ARG A 256 -27.93 10.38 7.90
C ARG A 256 -26.91 9.27 7.67
N GLN A 257 -26.15 8.94 8.70
CA GLN A 257 -25.24 7.79 8.71
C GLN A 257 -25.82 6.67 9.58
N ILE A 258 -25.72 5.46 9.05
CA ILE A 258 -26.12 4.22 9.73
C ILE A 258 -24.85 3.40 9.93
N LEU A 259 -24.55 3.07 11.18
CA LEU A 259 -23.43 2.19 11.53
C LEU A 259 -23.88 0.73 11.40
N LEU A 260 -23.29 0.03 10.45
CA LEU A 260 -23.51 -1.41 10.30
C LEU A 260 -22.29 -2.17 10.81
N LYS A 261 -22.56 -3.27 11.50
CA LYS A 261 -21.51 -4.19 11.94
C LYS A 261 -20.99 -4.95 10.74
N ASP A 262 -19.72 -4.72 10.36
CA ASP A 262 -19.11 -5.35 9.20
C ASP A 262 -17.60 -5.57 9.45
N ASN A 263 -17.03 -6.58 8.82
CA ASN A 263 -15.60 -6.90 8.85
C ASN A 263 -14.88 -6.36 7.61
N LEU A 264 -15.15 -5.12 7.23
CA LEU A 264 -14.47 -4.51 6.09
C LEU A 264 -13.01 -4.20 6.41
N THR A 265 -12.15 -4.60 5.52
CA THR A 265 -10.74 -4.21 5.51
C THR A 265 -10.63 -2.77 5.01
N ALA A 266 -10.05 -1.89 5.81
CA ALA A 266 -9.79 -0.52 5.43
C ALA A 266 -8.34 -0.32 5.01
N VAL A 267 -8.11 0.54 4.03
CA VAL A 267 -6.78 0.94 3.57
C VAL A 267 -6.63 2.45 3.80
N VAL A 268 -5.47 2.86 4.27
CA VAL A 268 -5.16 4.28 4.43
C VAL A 268 -5.04 4.93 3.06
N ILE A 269 -5.75 6.04 2.85
CA ILE A 269 -5.79 6.73 1.55
C ILE A 269 -4.41 7.23 1.11
N ASP A 270 -3.54 7.54 2.05
CA ASP A 270 -2.19 8.02 1.78
C ASP A 270 -1.31 6.90 1.18
N ASP A 271 -1.44 5.67 1.68
CA ASP A 271 -0.79 4.49 1.11
C ASP A 271 -1.35 4.15 -0.27
N LEU A 272 -2.66 4.32 -0.45
CA LEU A 272 -3.31 4.14 -1.75
C LEU A 272 -2.78 5.13 -2.81
N ASN A 273 -2.43 6.37 -2.42
CA ASN A 273 -1.80 7.33 -3.33
C ASN A 273 -0.46 6.80 -3.87
N ALA A 274 0.39 6.23 -3.02
CA ALA A 274 1.63 5.60 -3.46
C ALA A 274 1.35 4.40 -4.39
N VAL A 275 0.37 3.56 -4.07
CA VAL A 275 -0.05 2.42 -4.92
C VAL A 275 -0.49 2.89 -6.30
N ILE A 276 -1.29 3.96 -6.40
CA ILE A 276 -1.75 4.52 -7.70
C ILE A 276 -0.57 4.96 -8.55
N GLN A 277 0.41 5.66 -7.98
CA GLN A 277 1.61 6.10 -8.70
C GLN A 277 2.42 4.90 -9.21
N ILE A 278 2.64 3.89 -8.36
CA ILE A 278 3.38 2.67 -8.70
C ILE A 278 2.67 1.87 -9.78
N THR A 279 1.36 1.69 -9.67
CA THR A 279 0.57 0.94 -10.66
C THR A 279 0.57 1.65 -12.03
N GLY A 280 0.65 2.98 -12.05
CA GLY A 280 0.87 3.76 -13.26
C GLY A 280 2.16 3.37 -13.98
N ILE A 281 3.28 3.26 -13.25
CA ILE A 281 4.57 2.83 -13.80
C ILE A 281 4.52 1.36 -14.27
N LEU A 282 3.93 0.47 -13.47
CA LEU A 282 3.82 -0.95 -13.86
C LEU A 282 2.98 -1.11 -15.12
N LYS A 283 1.84 -0.42 -15.21
CA LYS A 283 0.94 -0.47 -16.37
C LYS A 283 1.58 0.10 -17.63
N SER A 284 2.29 1.22 -17.53
CA SER A 284 2.98 1.83 -18.69
C SER A 284 4.13 0.97 -19.24
N ASN A 285 4.62 0.02 -18.44
CA ASN A 285 5.62 -0.98 -18.86
C ASN A 285 5.01 -2.38 -19.06
N GLU A 286 3.70 -2.47 -19.30
CA GLU A 286 2.96 -3.72 -19.56
C GLU A 286 3.15 -4.81 -18.50
N LYS A 287 3.51 -4.40 -17.27
CA LYS A 287 3.77 -5.32 -16.17
C LYS A 287 2.47 -5.71 -15.48
N ARG A 288 2.19 -7.01 -15.41
CA ARG A 288 1.05 -7.54 -14.66
C ARG A 288 1.30 -7.37 -13.15
N TYR A 289 0.27 -7.01 -12.43
CA TYR A 289 0.33 -6.88 -10.97
C TYR A 289 -0.98 -7.32 -10.30
N SER A 290 -0.91 -7.59 -9.02
CA SER A 290 -2.05 -7.84 -8.13
C SER A 290 -1.88 -7.08 -6.83
N LEU A 291 -2.99 -6.72 -6.20
CA LEU A 291 -3.03 -6.03 -4.91
C LEU A 291 -3.57 -6.99 -3.85
N LYS A 292 -2.89 -7.08 -2.71
CA LYS A 292 -3.35 -7.79 -1.52
C LYS A 292 -3.09 -6.96 -0.27
N GLY A 293 -3.96 -7.07 0.71
CA GLY A 293 -3.70 -6.58 2.06
C GLY A 293 -2.61 -7.40 2.77
N GLU A 294 -1.91 -6.76 3.71
CA GLU A 294 -0.83 -7.42 4.45
C GLU A 294 -1.32 -8.61 5.27
N GLY A 295 -2.52 -8.48 5.88
CA GLY A 295 -3.11 -9.51 6.73
C GLY A 295 -3.50 -10.80 6.01
N VAL A 296 -3.68 -10.75 4.67
CA VAL A 296 -4.00 -11.93 3.84
C VAL A 296 -2.84 -12.34 2.92
N THR A 297 -1.73 -11.62 2.97
CA THR A 297 -0.52 -11.96 2.19
C THR A 297 0.26 -13.06 2.89
N THR A 298 0.59 -14.11 2.15
CA THR A 298 1.32 -15.26 2.67
C THR A 298 2.76 -15.34 2.14
N LEU A 299 3.61 -16.09 2.83
CA LEU A 299 4.98 -16.35 2.35
C LEU A 299 4.99 -17.04 0.97
N THR A 300 3.97 -17.82 0.65
CA THR A 300 3.80 -18.45 -0.67
C THR A 300 3.56 -17.38 -1.74
N ASP A 301 2.75 -16.37 -1.46
CA ASP A 301 2.54 -15.26 -2.39
C ASP A 301 3.85 -14.53 -2.69
N LEU A 302 4.67 -14.28 -1.66
CA LEU A 302 5.95 -13.59 -1.78
C LEU A 302 7.00 -14.37 -2.59
N ARG A 303 6.84 -15.68 -2.74
CA ARG A 303 7.71 -16.53 -3.56
C ARG A 303 7.34 -16.56 -5.03
N ASN A 304 6.17 -16.03 -5.40
CA ASN A 304 5.65 -16.09 -6.77
C ASN A 304 6.17 -14.99 -7.69
N GLY A 305 6.87 -13.98 -7.17
CA GLY A 305 7.40 -12.89 -7.98
C GLY A 305 7.91 -11.72 -7.15
N PRO A 306 8.30 -10.62 -7.81
CA PRO A 306 8.66 -9.38 -7.15
C PRO A 306 7.48 -8.85 -6.30
N THR A 307 7.78 -8.33 -5.11
CA THR A 307 6.76 -7.76 -4.23
C THR A 307 7.11 -6.32 -3.85
N VAL A 308 6.13 -5.43 -3.94
CA VAL A 308 6.19 -4.04 -3.45
C VAL A 308 5.38 -3.97 -2.16
N PHE A 309 6.03 -3.60 -1.07
CA PHE A 309 5.41 -3.42 0.24
C PHE A 309 5.16 -1.93 0.47
N VAL A 310 3.92 -1.56 0.77
CA VAL A 310 3.50 -0.18 1.01
C VAL A 310 2.93 -0.06 2.43
N GLY A 311 3.37 0.97 3.16
CA GLY A 311 3.07 1.15 4.59
C GLY A 311 4.18 0.64 5.49
N ALA A 312 4.32 1.22 6.69
CA ALA A 312 5.38 0.91 7.65
C ALA A 312 4.86 0.20 8.90
N PHE A 313 4.45 0.97 9.91
CA PHE A 313 4.02 0.42 11.22
C PHE A 313 2.67 -0.30 11.16
N ASP A 314 1.95 -0.12 10.10
CA ASP A 314 0.69 -0.76 9.74
C ASP A 314 0.86 -1.91 8.75
N ASN A 315 2.10 -2.26 8.38
CA ASN A 315 2.43 -3.39 7.51
C ASN A 315 3.49 -4.28 8.17
N ALA A 316 3.06 -5.38 8.75
CA ALA A 316 3.95 -6.31 9.46
C ALA A 316 5.03 -6.92 8.56
N TRP A 317 4.77 -7.08 7.26
CA TRP A 317 5.78 -7.55 6.31
C TRP A 317 6.89 -6.53 6.11
N THR A 318 6.55 -5.24 6.00
CA THR A 318 7.54 -4.16 5.93
C THR A 318 8.46 -4.17 7.15
N LEU A 319 7.90 -4.20 8.36
CA LEU A 319 8.69 -4.22 9.60
C LEU A 319 9.60 -5.45 9.67
N ARG A 320 9.10 -6.62 9.30
CA ARG A 320 9.87 -7.87 9.28
C ARG A 320 11.03 -7.82 8.28
N LEU A 321 10.79 -7.28 7.08
CA LEU A 321 11.79 -7.23 6.01
C LEU A 321 12.85 -6.15 6.23
N THR A 322 12.49 -5.03 6.83
CA THR A 322 13.44 -3.94 7.10
C THR A 322 14.26 -4.16 8.37
N ASN A 323 13.74 -4.90 9.35
CA ASN A 323 14.43 -5.11 10.64
C ASN A 323 15.89 -5.60 10.54
N PRO A 324 16.28 -6.52 9.61
CA PRO A 324 17.67 -6.94 9.45
C PRO A 324 18.51 -5.99 8.59
N LEU A 325 17.91 -4.95 8.01
CA LEU A 325 18.61 -4.01 7.12
C LEU A 325 19.31 -2.91 7.93
N ARG A 326 20.13 -2.11 7.27
CA ARG A 326 20.83 -1.00 7.90
C ARG A 326 19.87 0.04 8.46
N TYR A 327 18.90 0.47 7.63
CA TYR A 327 17.87 1.40 8.05
C TYR A 327 16.59 0.63 8.32
N HIS A 328 16.08 0.72 9.54
CA HIS A 328 14.87 0.02 9.96
C HIS A 328 13.98 0.87 10.84
N PHE A 329 12.71 0.52 10.89
CA PHE A 329 11.72 1.22 11.70
C PHE A 329 11.82 0.82 13.18
N ALA A 330 11.60 1.80 14.06
CA ALA A 330 11.51 1.59 15.50
C ALA A 330 10.50 2.55 16.14
N ASN A 331 9.92 2.13 17.24
CA ASN A 331 9.00 2.93 18.05
C ASN A 331 9.29 2.76 19.54
N ASN A 332 8.53 3.42 20.40
CA ASN A 332 8.67 3.36 21.86
C ASN A 332 7.43 2.72 22.52
N PRO A 333 7.28 1.37 22.50
CA PRO A 333 6.21 0.75 23.28
C PRO A 333 6.47 0.89 24.80
N PRO A 334 5.42 1.00 25.64
CA PRO A 334 4.00 0.94 25.27
C PRO A 334 3.37 2.27 24.82
N GLU A 335 4.06 3.41 24.93
CA GLU A 335 3.50 4.75 24.74
C GLU A 335 3.07 5.01 23.29
N MET A 336 3.82 4.44 22.33
CA MET A 336 3.56 4.58 20.88
C MET A 336 3.43 6.04 20.42
N THR A 337 4.25 6.92 21.01
CA THR A 337 4.28 8.37 20.72
C THR A 337 5.43 8.75 19.80
N GLN A 338 6.50 7.95 19.78
CA GLN A 338 7.70 8.20 18.98
C GLN A 338 7.87 7.11 17.93
N PHE A 339 7.91 7.52 16.69
CA PHE A 339 8.15 6.64 15.53
C PHE A 339 9.39 7.15 14.80
N ARG A 340 10.31 6.26 14.41
CA ARG A 340 11.58 6.67 13.83
C ARG A 340 12.18 5.64 12.89
N ILE A 341 13.16 6.09 12.12
CA ILE A 341 14.09 5.24 11.39
C ILE A 341 15.41 5.21 12.16
N VAL A 342 15.96 4.03 12.36
CA VAL A 342 17.25 3.79 13.02
C VAL A 342 18.29 3.37 11.99
N ASP A 343 19.49 3.97 12.06
CA ASP A 343 20.67 3.46 11.37
C ASP A 343 21.40 2.47 12.31
N SER A 344 21.46 1.19 11.94
CA SER A 344 22.13 0.16 12.74
C SER A 344 23.64 0.42 12.94
N GLN A 345 24.25 1.25 12.10
CA GLN A 345 25.65 1.69 12.26
C GLN A 345 25.79 2.89 13.21
N SER A 346 24.71 3.59 13.51
CA SER A 346 24.68 4.74 14.41
C SER A 346 23.38 4.79 15.22
N PRO A 347 23.09 3.77 16.05
CA PRO A 347 21.76 3.59 16.67
C PRO A 347 21.41 4.67 17.70
N SER A 348 22.37 5.44 18.18
CA SER A 348 22.14 6.57 19.09
C SER A 348 21.60 7.83 18.39
N GLN A 349 21.62 7.89 17.06
CA GLN A 349 21.08 9.00 16.30
C GLN A 349 19.56 8.84 16.16
N THR A 350 18.81 9.87 16.56
CA THR A 350 17.33 9.87 16.59
C THR A 350 16.70 10.95 15.72
N HIS A 351 17.47 11.55 14.79
CA HIS A 351 17.03 12.69 14.01
C HIS A 351 15.97 12.37 12.94
N TRP A 352 15.79 11.10 12.60
CA TRP A 352 14.73 10.64 11.67
C TRP A 352 13.51 10.14 12.45
N SER A 353 12.94 11.01 13.27
CA SER A 353 11.82 10.67 14.13
C SER A 353 10.63 11.60 13.91
N VAL A 354 9.44 11.07 14.14
CA VAL A 354 8.18 11.80 14.19
C VAL A 354 7.56 11.62 15.55
N ASP A 355 7.28 12.74 16.22
CA ASP A 355 6.47 12.77 17.42
C ASP A 355 4.99 12.79 17.04
N ARG A 356 4.25 11.76 17.44
CA ARG A 356 2.84 11.64 17.08
C ARG A 356 1.96 12.72 17.72
N VAL A 357 2.35 13.21 18.90
CA VAL A 357 1.60 14.26 19.58
C VAL A 357 1.72 15.58 18.81
N GLU A 358 2.95 15.91 18.39
CA GLU A 358 3.22 17.08 17.55
C GLU A 358 2.54 16.93 16.16
N GLN A 359 2.64 15.76 15.55
CA GLN A 359 1.99 15.45 14.28
C GLN A 359 0.48 15.74 14.30
N ILE A 360 -0.22 15.30 15.35
CA ILE A 360 -1.67 15.48 15.47
C ILE A 360 -2.00 16.94 15.79
N ALA A 361 -1.16 17.62 16.59
CA ALA A 361 -1.44 18.97 17.07
C ALA A 361 -1.26 20.05 15.99
N THR A 362 -0.32 19.87 15.05
CA THR A 362 0.07 20.98 14.16
C THR A 362 -0.24 20.74 12.69
N ASN A 363 -0.38 19.50 12.23
CA ASN A 363 -0.38 19.13 10.80
C ASN A 363 0.82 19.71 9.99
N ASN A 364 1.84 20.22 10.70
CA ASN A 364 3.03 20.82 10.12
C ASN A 364 4.25 20.21 10.81
N TYR A 365 4.86 19.20 10.18
CA TYR A 365 5.97 18.46 10.74
C TYR A 365 6.87 17.92 9.63
N ARG A 366 8.04 17.41 9.98
CA ARG A 366 8.90 16.69 9.04
C ARG A 366 8.65 15.20 9.16
N ASP A 367 8.33 14.57 8.04
CA ASP A 367 8.16 13.14 7.95
C ASP A 367 9.34 12.48 7.24
N TYR A 368 9.53 11.19 7.47
CA TYR A 368 10.63 10.41 6.93
C TYR A 368 10.09 9.10 6.34
N ALA A 369 10.87 8.52 5.39
CA ALA A 369 10.50 7.23 4.82
C ALA A 369 11.74 6.40 4.47
N ILE A 370 11.54 5.09 4.38
CA ILE A 370 12.47 4.15 3.79
C ILE A 370 11.95 3.76 2.41
N VAL A 371 12.82 3.88 1.41
CA VAL A 371 12.71 3.19 0.14
C VAL A 371 13.83 2.16 0.08
N ALA A 372 13.49 0.89 -0.08
CA ALA A 372 14.47 -0.16 -0.23
C ALA A 372 14.15 -1.04 -1.43
N ARG A 373 15.19 -1.53 -2.11
CA ARG A 373 15.08 -2.53 -3.17
C ARG A 373 16.20 -3.55 -3.00
N PHE A 374 15.82 -4.80 -2.72
CA PHE A 374 16.79 -5.86 -2.44
C PHE A 374 16.21 -7.24 -2.76
N THR A 375 17.08 -8.23 -2.87
CA THR A 375 16.65 -9.63 -2.94
C THR A 375 16.50 -10.15 -1.52
N ASP A 376 15.25 -10.51 -1.13
CA ASP A 376 14.98 -11.11 0.17
C ASP A 376 15.54 -12.54 0.25
N SER A 377 16.31 -12.84 1.28
CA SER A 377 16.98 -14.13 1.47
C SER A 377 16.00 -15.29 1.74
N ASN A 378 14.82 -15.02 2.28
CA ASN A 378 13.84 -16.06 2.64
C ASN A 378 13.01 -16.50 1.44
N THR A 379 12.73 -15.58 0.53
CA THR A 379 11.91 -15.85 -0.66
C THR A 379 12.75 -16.02 -1.92
N GLY A 380 13.98 -15.49 -1.94
CA GLY A 380 14.84 -15.41 -3.13
C GLY A 380 14.28 -14.43 -4.18
N LYS A 381 13.25 -13.65 -3.86
CA LYS A 381 12.58 -12.73 -4.76
C LYS A 381 12.93 -11.28 -4.46
N LEU A 382 12.71 -10.41 -5.44
CA LEU A 382 12.93 -8.99 -5.31
C LEU A 382 11.85 -8.39 -4.40
N ALA A 383 12.29 -7.73 -3.33
CA ALA A 383 11.47 -6.95 -2.42
C ALA A 383 11.73 -5.46 -2.66
N ILE A 384 10.66 -4.69 -2.74
CA ILE A 384 10.69 -3.24 -2.79
C ILE A 384 9.85 -2.74 -1.62
N VAL A 385 10.42 -1.89 -0.77
CA VAL A 385 9.75 -1.25 0.36
C VAL A 385 9.54 0.22 0.05
N ILE A 386 8.33 0.72 0.28
CA ILE A 386 7.92 2.12 0.09
C ILE A 386 7.09 2.48 1.32
N ALA A 387 7.75 3.02 2.34
CA ALA A 387 7.16 3.08 3.66
C ALA A 387 7.57 4.34 4.42
N GLY A 388 6.59 5.12 4.88
CA GLY A 388 6.78 6.34 5.68
C GLY A 388 6.69 6.09 7.17
N VAL A 389 7.42 6.88 7.96
CA VAL A 389 7.26 6.89 9.43
C VAL A 389 5.84 7.34 9.79
N ALA A 390 5.33 8.34 9.07
CA ALA A 390 3.93 8.74 9.09
C ALA A 390 3.38 8.77 7.65
N ARG A 391 2.17 9.29 7.48
CA ARG A 391 1.41 9.20 6.23
C ARG A 391 2.09 9.89 5.04
N GLY A 392 2.60 11.10 5.25
CA GLY A 392 3.21 11.89 4.18
C GLY A 392 4.51 11.29 3.67
N GLY A 393 5.24 10.57 4.52
CA GLY A 393 6.45 9.83 4.15
C GLY A 393 6.19 8.76 3.09
N THR A 394 5.08 8.00 3.21
CA THR A 394 4.72 6.98 2.21
C THR A 394 4.40 7.62 0.86
N ILE A 395 3.68 8.75 0.83
CA ILE A 395 3.38 9.48 -0.41
C ILE A 395 4.69 9.97 -1.06
N ALA A 396 5.57 10.61 -0.29
CA ALA A 396 6.85 11.12 -0.78
C ALA A 396 7.77 9.99 -1.27
N ALA A 397 7.75 8.83 -0.62
CA ALA A 397 8.47 7.64 -1.07
C ALA A 397 7.92 7.11 -2.40
N GLY A 398 6.60 7.10 -2.57
CA GLY A 398 5.94 6.78 -3.83
C GLY A 398 6.36 7.74 -4.96
N GLU A 399 6.38 9.04 -4.68
CA GLU A 399 6.83 10.06 -5.63
C GLU A 399 8.31 9.87 -6.01
N LEU A 400 9.19 9.63 -5.05
CA LEU A 400 10.62 9.41 -5.32
C LEU A 400 10.83 8.26 -6.32
N VAL A 401 10.15 7.14 -6.17
CA VAL A 401 10.36 5.96 -7.03
C VAL A 401 9.64 6.04 -8.38
N THR A 402 8.75 6.99 -8.57
CA THR A 402 7.98 7.15 -9.81
C THR A 402 8.40 8.38 -10.62
N ASN A 403 9.15 9.30 -10.02
CA ASN A 403 9.61 10.51 -10.70
C ASN A 403 11.04 10.33 -11.25
N PRO A 404 11.24 10.47 -12.58
CA PRO A 404 12.55 10.30 -13.22
C PRO A 404 13.63 11.25 -12.69
N THR A 405 13.26 12.45 -12.22
CA THR A 405 14.22 13.44 -11.72
C THR A 405 14.90 12.97 -10.43
N TYR A 406 14.13 12.48 -9.45
CA TYR A 406 14.68 11.98 -8.21
C TYR A 406 15.46 10.66 -8.43
N LEU A 407 14.96 9.81 -9.32
CA LEU A 407 15.67 8.57 -9.68
C LEU A 407 16.98 8.82 -10.44
N ALA A 408 17.11 9.93 -11.16
CA ALA A 408 18.37 10.31 -11.80
C ALA A 408 19.45 10.67 -10.76
N GLU A 409 19.09 11.39 -9.71
CA GLU A 409 19.96 11.68 -8.58
C GLU A 409 20.42 10.39 -7.89
N LEU A 410 19.47 9.52 -7.55
CA LEU A 410 19.73 8.23 -6.92
C LEU A 410 20.61 7.32 -7.78
N SER A 411 20.38 7.30 -9.10
CA SER A 411 21.19 6.57 -10.08
C SER A 411 22.64 7.04 -10.09
N SER A 412 22.88 8.33 -9.91
CA SER A 412 24.21 8.91 -9.83
C SER A 412 24.95 8.46 -8.57
N ALA A 413 24.27 8.46 -7.42
CA ALA A 413 24.80 7.95 -6.15
C ALA A 413 25.13 6.45 -6.23
N ALA A 414 24.25 5.66 -6.86
CA ALA A 414 24.47 4.24 -7.05
C ALA A 414 25.68 3.92 -7.93
N ARG A 415 25.89 4.69 -9.00
CA ARG A 415 27.10 4.56 -9.85
C ARG A 415 28.38 4.84 -9.07
N ALA A 416 28.38 5.88 -8.24
CA ALA A 416 29.50 6.20 -7.37
C ALA A 416 29.81 5.07 -6.35
N SER A 417 28.80 4.30 -5.95
CA SER A 417 28.92 3.16 -5.04
C SER A 417 29.24 1.82 -5.73
N GLY A 418 29.55 1.82 -7.03
CA GLY A 418 29.93 0.62 -7.78
C GLY A 418 28.77 -0.21 -8.31
N ASN A 419 27.61 0.39 -8.58
CA ASN A 419 26.42 -0.26 -9.17
C ASN A 419 25.94 -1.51 -8.42
N LYS A 420 25.90 -1.43 -7.11
CA LYS A 420 25.38 -2.50 -6.27
C LYS A 420 23.90 -2.80 -6.61
N LYS A 421 23.49 -4.06 -6.42
CA LYS A 421 22.14 -4.50 -6.80
C LYS A 421 21.08 -4.12 -5.79
N ASN A 422 21.46 -4.12 -4.52
CA ASN A 422 20.56 -3.78 -3.41
C ASN A 422 20.77 -2.34 -2.98
N MET A 423 19.71 -1.71 -2.50
CA MET A 423 19.77 -0.33 -2.03
C MET A 423 18.74 -0.05 -0.94
N GLU A 424 19.11 0.86 -0.06
CA GLU A 424 18.23 1.51 0.91
C GLU A 424 18.43 3.02 0.83
N ILE A 425 17.36 3.74 0.93
CA ILE A 425 17.29 5.19 0.93
C ILE A 425 16.45 5.63 2.13
N VAL A 426 16.96 6.56 2.91
CA VAL A 426 16.16 7.35 3.84
C VAL A 426 15.89 8.68 3.19
N LEU A 427 14.63 9.07 3.16
CA LEU A 427 14.20 10.38 2.66
C LEU A 427 13.42 11.13 3.74
N SER A 428 13.36 12.45 3.60
CA SER A 428 12.46 13.31 4.36
C SER A 428 11.53 14.08 3.44
N THR A 429 10.40 14.49 4.00
CA THR A 429 9.48 15.45 3.38
C THR A 429 8.93 16.39 4.43
N GLN A 430 8.69 17.65 4.06
CA GLN A 430 8.03 18.61 4.94
C GLN A 430 6.53 18.53 4.75
N ILE A 431 5.81 18.26 5.82
CA ILE A 431 4.34 18.30 5.81
C ILE A 431 3.91 19.73 6.13
N ILE A 432 3.07 20.29 5.27
CA ILE A 432 2.49 21.62 5.39
C ILE A 432 0.97 21.46 5.23
N ASP A 433 0.23 21.85 6.26
CA ASP A 433 -1.24 21.70 6.31
C ASP A 433 -1.71 20.27 5.98
N GLY A 434 -0.96 19.29 6.47
CA GLY A 434 -1.23 17.87 6.26
C GLY A 434 -0.83 17.34 4.88
N GLN A 435 -0.25 18.18 3.98
CA GLN A 435 0.18 17.76 2.65
C GLN A 435 1.71 17.59 2.59
N PRO A 436 2.22 16.50 2.01
CA PRO A 436 3.64 16.29 1.85
C PRO A 436 4.21 17.20 0.75
N GLY A 437 5.36 17.79 1.04
CA GLY A 437 6.22 18.46 0.05
C GLY A 437 7.08 17.45 -0.72
N SER A 438 7.98 17.97 -1.54
CA SER A 438 8.90 17.16 -2.35
C SER A 438 9.80 16.30 -1.48
N PRO A 439 10.09 15.05 -1.89
CA PRO A 439 11.02 14.15 -1.20
C PRO A 439 12.46 14.69 -1.30
N LYS A 440 13.18 14.59 -0.19
CA LYS A 440 14.61 14.91 -0.12
C LYS A 440 15.36 13.68 0.39
N ILE A 441 16.39 13.26 -0.33
CA ILE A 441 17.24 12.14 0.08
C ILE A 441 18.12 12.57 1.25
N GLU A 442 18.04 11.87 2.37
CA GLU A 442 18.81 12.11 3.60
C GLU A 442 20.01 11.14 3.70
N ALA A 443 19.82 9.89 3.32
CA ALA A 443 20.87 8.88 3.35
C ALA A 443 20.65 7.81 2.28
N THR A 444 21.73 7.22 1.83
CA THR A 444 21.72 6.08 0.88
C THR A 444 22.67 4.99 1.33
N TYR A 445 22.32 3.76 1.12
CA TYR A 445 23.18 2.60 1.33
C TYR A 445 22.99 1.61 0.18
N PHE A 446 24.13 1.13 -0.34
CA PHE A 446 24.15 0.19 -1.47
C PHE A 446 25.03 -1.01 -1.13
N TRP A 447 24.57 -2.26 -1.38
CA TRP A 447 25.32 -3.48 -1.08
C TRP A 447 25.12 -4.61 -2.09
#